data_3440e2b0c01151045f22297d08c75f58
#
_entry.id   3440e2b0c01151045f22297d08c75f58
#
_cell.length_a   1.000
_cell.length_b   1.000
_cell.length_c   1.000
_cell.angle_alpha   90.00
_cell.angle_beta   90.00
_cell.angle_gamma   90.00
#
_symmetry.space_group_name_H-M   'P 1'
#
loop_
_entity.id
_entity.type
_entity.pdbx_description
1 polymer ?
#
loop_
_entity_poly.entity_id
_entity_poly.type
_entity_poly.pdbx_seq_one_letter_code
_entity_poly.pdbx_strand_id
1 'polypeptide(L)'
;MNIGQLKHRIEFQRLENTYDKEGFPIEEYVTFQKAWADVNDLYGKEYWNSKQNISENITVFHTRFYKNIDTDCSILFKGQRYEIIEPPDNIKYLNKELKIKTKLQVINNGD
;
A
#
# COMPACT_ATOMS: atom_id res chain seq x y z
N MET A 1 -18.53 1.05 3.47
CA MET A 1 -17.98 0.05 2.54
C MET A 1 -18.62 -1.30 2.74
N ASN A 2 -18.92 -1.97 1.67
CA ASN A 2 -19.50 -3.30 1.72
C ASN A 2 -18.37 -4.34 1.66
N ILE A 3 -18.19 -5.07 2.75
CA ILE A 3 -17.12 -6.06 2.85
C ILE A 3 -17.24 -7.14 1.79
N GLY A 4 -18.46 -7.43 1.33
CA GLY A 4 -18.65 -8.40 0.25
C GLY A 4 -18.03 -7.98 -1.09
N GLN A 5 -17.61 -6.73 -1.21
CA GLN A 5 -17.00 -6.23 -2.43
C GLN A 5 -15.48 -6.28 -2.40
N LEU A 6 -14.88 -6.82 -1.35
CA LEU A 6 -13.43 -6.98 -1.29
C LEU A 6 -13.03 -8.16 -2.15
N LYS A 7 -12.58 -7.87 -3.37
CA LYS A 7 -12.40 -8.90 -4.39
C LYS A 7 -10.94 -9.16 -4.75
N HIS A 8 -10.04 -8.32 -4.32
CA HIS A 8 -8.64 -8.40 -4.74
C HIS A 8 -7.76 -8.83 -3.60
N ARG A 9 -6.85 -9.75 -3.89
CA ARG A 9 -5.88 -10.21 -2.89
C ARG A 9 -4.68 -9.29 -2.90
N ILE A 10 -4.29 -8.83 -1.71
CA ILE A 10 -3.11 -7.98 -1.55
C ILE A 10 -2.27 -8.51 -0.41
N GLU A 11 -1.02 -8.02 -0.34
CA GLU A 11 -0.11 -8.34 0.75
C GLU A 11 0.51 -7.05 1.26
N PHE A 12 0.49 -6.89 2.57
CA PHE A 12 1.21 -5.80 3.21
C PHE A 12 2.62 -6.25 3.52
N GLN A 13 3.59 -5.44 3.12
CA GLN A 13 5.01 -5.78 3.25
C GLN A 13 5.77 -4.66 3.93
N ARG A 14 6.86 -5.03 4.55
CA ARG A 14 7.86 -4.11 5.10
C ARG A 14 9.21 -4.46 4.58
N LEU A 15 10.04 -3.44 4.42
CA LEU A 15 11.44 -3.64 4.09
C LEU A 15 12.17 -3.98 5.38
N GLU A 16 12.81 -5.14 5.42
CA GLU A 16 13.50 -5.61 6.60
C GLU A 16 14.94 -5.93 6.30
N ASN A 17 15.78 -5.72 7.28
CA ASN A 17 17.18 -6.08 7.19
C ASN A 17 17.35 -7.55 7.57
N THR A 18 18.05 -8.27 6.73
CA THR A 18 18.30 -9.68 6.99
C THR A 18 19.70 -10.02 6.47
N TYR A 19 20.03 -11.29 6.39
CA TYR A 19 21.34 -11.73 5.92
C TYR A 19 21.16 -12.78 4.85
N ASP A 20 22.05 -12.73 3.84
CA ASP A 20 22.01 -13.74 2.81
C ASP A 20 22.73 -15.03 3.31
N LYS A 21 22.88 -15.99 2.42
CA LYS A 21 23.45 -17.28 2.79
C LYS A 21 24.90 -17.16 3.22
N GLU A 22 25.61 -16.15 2.73
CA GLU A 22 26.99 -15.90 3.08
C GLU A 22 27.16 -15.01 4.30
N GLY A 23 26.02 -14.55 4.87
CA GLY A 23 26.06 -13.70 6.05
C GLY A 23 26.16 -12.22 5.78
N PHE A 24 26.04 -11.79 4.53
CA PHE A 24 26.08 -10.37 4.20
C PHE A 24 24.72 -9.72 4.47
N PRO A 25 24.71 -8.48 4.99
CA PRO A 25 23.45 -7.77 5.23
C PRO A 25 22.75 -7.49 3.92
N ILE A 26 21.45 -7.78 3.87
CA ILE A 26 20.61 -7.42 2.75
C ILE A 26 19.31 -6.86 3.26
N GLU A 27 18.61 -6.14 2.39
CA GLU A 27 17.26 -5.67 2.67
C GLU A 27 16.30 -6.41 1.77
N GLU A 28 15.19 -6.86 2.34
CA GLU A 28 14.17 -7.50 1.53
C GLU A 28 12.79 -7.18 2.07
N TYR A 29 11.81 -7.21 1.16
CA TYR A 29 10.43 -6.99 1.54
C TYR A 29 9.84 -8.28 2.10
N VAL A 30 9.23 -8.16 3.26
CA VAL A 30 8.64 -9.31 3.95
C VAL A 30 7.15 -9.06 4.10
N THR A 31 6.35 -10.02 3.67
CA THR A 31 4.90 -9.96 3.85
C THR A 31 4.56 -10.28 5.29
N PHE A 32 3.88 -9.36 5.96
CA PHE A 32 3.46 -9.59 7.33
C PHE A 32 1.95 -9.70 7.48
N GLN A 33 1.20 -9.36 6.45
CA GLN A 33 -0.26 -9.44 6.51
C GLN A 33 -0.81 -9.60 5.10
N LYS A 34 -1.61 -10.64 4.89
CA LYS A 34 -2.35 -10.80 3.64
C LYS A 34 -3.77 -10.31 3.87
N ALA A 35 -4.37 -9.76 2.84
CA ALA A 35 -5.68 -9.15 2.98
C ALA A 35 -6.45 -9.19 1.66
N TRP A 36 -7.75 -8.98 1.78
CA TRP A 36 -8.62 -8.72 0.64
C TRP A 36 -8.90 -7.23 0.59
N ALA A 37 -9.00 -6.71 -0.61
CA ALA A 37 -9.18 -5.28 -0.79
C ALA A 37 -10.13 -4.98 -1.94
N ASP A 38 -10.75 -3.83 -1.86
CA ASP A 38 -11.36 -3.18 -3.01
C ASP A 38 -10.34 -2.17 -3.52
N VAL A 39 -10.16 -2.09 -4.82
CA VAL A 39 -9.13 -1.28 -5.44
C VAL A 39 -9.75 -0.28 -6.38
N ASN A 40 -9.36 0.99 -6.24
CA ASN A 40 -9.88 2.05 -7.05
C ASN A 40 -8.77 3.00 -7.46
N ASP A 41 -8.63 3.21 -8.77
CA ASP A 41 -7.62 4.12 -9.29
C ASP A 41 -8.22 5.52 -9.41
N LEU A 42 -7.51 6.49 -8.87
CA LEU A 42 -7.86 7.89 -9.01
C LEU A 42 -6.87 8.53 -9.98
N TYR A 43 -7.40 9.22 -10.97
CA TYR A 43 -6.57 9.86 -11.96
C TYR A 43 -6.61 11.37 -11.79
N GLY A 44 -5.46 11.96 -11.81
CA GLY A 44 -5.21 13.39 -11.83
C GLY A 44 -6.21 14.26 -11.08
N LYS A 45 -7.31 14.54 -11.73
CA LYS A 45 -8.27 15.52 -11.22
C LYS A 45 -9.08 15.07 -10.01
N GLU A 46 -9.08 13.79 -9.72
CA GLU A 46 -9.89 13.25 -8.64
C GLU A 46 -9.18 13.28 -7.30
N TYR A 47 -7.86 13.50 -7.32
CA TYR A 47 -7.10 13.57 -6.10
C TYR A 47 -6.45 14.94 -6.00
N TRP A 48 -6.85 15.69 -5.00
CA TRP A 48 -6.29 17.00 -4.74
C TRP A 48 -5.45 16.98 -3.49
N ASN A 49 -4.26 17.55 -3.63
CA ASN A 49 -3.43 17.81 -2.47
C ASN A 49 -3.02 19.28 -2.55
N SER A 50 -3.49 20.06 -1.60
CA SER A 50 -3.24 21.49 -1.60
C SER A 50 -1.77 21.84 -1.43
N LYS A 51 -0.96 20.90 -1.01
CA LYS A 51 0.45 21.17 -0.73
C LYS A 51 1.36 20.94 -1.91
N GLN A 52 0.89 20.25 -2.92
CA GLN A 52 1.70 19.96 -4.08
C GLN A 52 0.83 19.50 -5.23
N ASN A 53 1.36 19.66 -6.42
CA ASN A 53 0.72 19.13 -7.61
C ASN A 53 1.13 17.68 -7.77
N ILE A 54 0.22 16.79 -7.50
CA ILE A 54 0.45 15.38 -7.77
C ILE A 54 -0.17 15.08 -9.11
N SER A 55 0.69 14.96 -10.11
CA SER A 55 0.24 14.64 -11.45
C SER A 55 0.14 13.15 -11.68
N GLU A 56 0.58 12.35 -10.71
CA GLU A 56 0.61 10.92 -10.84
C GLU A 56 -0.69 10.31 -10.36
N ASN A 57 -0.98 9.13 -10.89
CA ASN A 57 -2.18 8.41 -10.51
C ASN A 57 -2.02 7.83 -9.11
N ILE A 58 -3.11 7.88 -8.39
CA ILE A 58 -3.19 7.35 -7.04
C ILE A 58 -4.08 6.12 -7.07
N THR A 59 -3.65 5.06 -6.42
CA THR A 59 -4.46 3.86 -6.25
C THR A 59 -4.90 3.78 -4.80
N VAL A 60 -6.19 3.61 -4.59
CA VAL A 60 -6.77 3.55 -3.26
C VAL A 60 -7.20 2.13 -2.97
N PHE A 61 -6.73 1.59 -1.86
CA PHE A 61 -7.11 0.27 -1.40
C PHE A 61 -8.04 0.41 -0.20
N HIS A 62 -9.19 -0.24 -0.26
CA HIS A 62 -10.09 -0.37 0.88
C HIS A 62 -9.94 -1.77 1.45
N THR A 63 -9.67 -1.86 2.75
CA THR A 63 -9.51 -3.15 3.41
C THR A 63 -10.25 -3.14 4.74
N ARG A 64 -10.29 -4.31 5.36
CA ARG A 64 -10.63 -4.39 6.78
C ARG A 64 -9.54 -3.70 7.58
N PHE A 65 -9.86 -3.36 8.81
CA PHE A 65 -8.88 -2.74 9.69
C PHE A 65 -7.78 -3.73 10.08
N TYR A 66 -6.54 -3.29 9.95
CA TYR A 66 -5.37 -4.01 10.45
C TYR A 66 -4.50 -3.00 11.19
N LYS A 67 -3.94 -3.44 12.30
CA LYS A 67 -2.97 -2.62 13.03
C LYS A 67 -1.65 -2.59 12.29
N ASN A 68 -0.85 -1.59 12.59
CA ASN A 68 0.54 -1.51 12.14
C ASN A 68 0.72 -1.31 10.63
N ILE A 69 -0.30 -0.79 9.98
CA ILE A 69 -0.20 -0.38 8.59
C ILE A 69 0.12 1.11 8.57
N ASP A 70 1.30 1.47 8.09
CA ASP A 70 1.74 2.86 8.09
C ASP A 70 2.52 3.16 6.80
N THR A 71 3.11 4.34 6.75
CA THR A 71 3.83 4.77 5.54
C THR A 71 5.15 4.04 5.31
N ASP A 72 5.61 3.27 6.29
CA ASP A 72 6.78 2.42 6.10
C ASP A 72 6.42 1.10 5.43
N CYS A 73 5.15 0.84 5.28
CA CYS A 73 4.67 -0.38 4.62
C CYS A 73 4.44 -0.13 3.15
N SER A 74 4.38 -1.21 2.40
CA SER A 74 3.95 -1.18 1.01
C SER A 74 2.92 -2.27 0.78
N ILE A 75 2.24 -2.18 -0.37
CA ILE A 75 1.24 -3.16 -0.75
C ILE A 75 1.72 -3.85 -2.02
N LEU A 76 1.74 -5.17 -1.99
CA LEU A 76 1.99 -5.98 -3.18
C LEU A 76 0.66 -6.39 -3.77
N PHE A 77 0.41 -6.01 -5.01
CA PHE A 77 -0.83 -6.28 -5.70
C PHE A 77 -0.53 -6.62 -7.16
N LYS A 78 -0.91 -7.81 -7.57
CA LYS A 78 -0.71 -8.31 -8.94
C LYS A 78 0.75 -8.17 -9.39
N GLY A 79 1.67 -8.50 -8.49
CA GLY A 79 3.09 -8.46 -8.81
C GLY A 79 3.70 -7.07 -8.81
N GLN A 80 2.95 -6.05 -8.46
CA GLN A 80 3.43 -4.68 -8.41
C GLN A 80 3.39 -4.15 -6.99
N ARG A 81 4.38 -3.31 -6.65
CA ARG A 81 4.47 -2.74 -5.32
C ARG A 81 3.95 -1.31 -5.32
N TYR A 82 3.12 -1.02 -4.33
CA TYR A 82 2.52 0.30 -4.15
C TYR A 82 3.00 0.88 -2.84
N GLU A 83 3.52 2.10 -2.89
CA GLU A 83 3.95 2.81 -1.68
C GLU A 83 2.75 3.48 -1.03
N ILE A 84 2.65 3.35 0.28
CA ILE A 84 1.61 4.05 1.04
C ILE A 84 2.09 5.48 1.23
N ILE A 85 1.35 6.45 0.70
CA ILE A 85 1.81 7.83 0.61
C ILE A 85 1.38 8.70 1.77
N GLU A 86 0.44 8.23 2.57
CA GLU A 86 0.03 8.93 3.78
C GLU A 86 -0.56 7.92 4.75
N PRO A 87 -0.67 8.26 6.03
CA PRO A 87 -1.23 7.31 7.00
C PRO A 87 -2.60 6.84 6.56
N PRO A 88 -2.88 5.54 6.66
CA PRO A 88 -4.19 5.03 6.28
C PRO A 88 -5.31 5.71 7.06
N ASP A 89 -6.41 5.95 6.35
CA ASP A 89 -7.59 6.55 6.97
C ASP A 89 -8.40 5.44 7.66
N ASN A 90 -8.49 5.55 8.97
CA ASN A 90 -9.33 4.67 9.77
C ASN A 90 -10.74 5.27 9.74
N ILE A 91 -11.57 4.77 8.86
CA ILE A 91 -12.86 5.37 8.55
C ILE A 91 -13.71 5.53 9.81
N LYS A 92 -14.05 6.78 10.11
CA LYS A 92 -14.84 7.17 11.30
C LYS A 92 -14.22 6.70 12.61
N TYR A 93 -12.93 6.36 12.59
CA TYR A 93 -12.19 5.90 13.78
C TYR A 93 -12.81 4.66 14.43
N LEU A 94 -13.47 3.82 13.63
CA LEU A 94 -14.19 2.67 14.15
C LEU A 94 -13.39 1.39 14.21
N ASN A 95 -12.16 1.41 13.70
CA ASN A 95 -11.30 0.22 13.63
C ASN A 95 -11.96 -0.92 12.87
N LYS A 96 -12.70 -0.58 11.81
CA LYS A 96 -13.38 -1.58 10.98
C LYS A 96 -12.83 -1.64 9.58
N GLU A 97 -12.45 -0.48 9.04
CA GLU A 97 -12.03 -0.35 7.66
C GLU A 97 -10.89 0.63 7.55
N LEU A 98 -10.03 0.39 6.56
CA LEU A 98 -8.97 1.31 6.20
C LEU A 98 -9.13 1.74 4.76
N LYS A 99 -8.89 3.00 4.50
CA LYS A 99 -8.75 3.54 3.16
C LYS A 99 -7.30 3.96 3.01
N ILE A 100 -6.59 3.33 2.09
CA ILE A 100 -5.15 3.47 1.98
C ILE A 100 -4.82 4.05 0.61
N LYS A 101 -4.27 5.25 0.61
CA LYS A 101 -3.86 5.91 -0.62
C LYS A 101 -2.43 5.54 -0.93
N THR A 102 -2.20 5.11 -2.15
CA THR A 102 -0.91 4.61 -2.56
C THR A 102 -0.54 5.14 -3.94
N LYS A 103 0.73 4.95 -4.25
CA LYS A 103 1.30 5.29 -5.53
C LYS A 103 2.11 4.11 -6.01
N LEU A 104 1.95 3.77 -7.27
CA LEU A 104 2.72 2.67 -7.84
C LEU A 104 4.20 2.99 -7.77
N GLN A 105 4.96 2.10 -7.18
CA GLN A 105 6.40 2.24 -7.10
C GLN A 105 7.00 1.86 -8.45
N VAL A 106 7.62 2.82 -9.09
CA VAL A 106 8.30 2.56 -10.34
C VAL A 106 9.67 1.98 -10.01
N ILE A 107 9.90 0.76 -10.43
CA ILE A 107 11.19 0.15 -10.28
C ILE A 107 12.01 0.48 -11.50
N ASN A 108 12.99 1.31 -11.30
CA ASN A 108 13.89 1.67 -12.38
C ASN A 108 15.02 0.65 -12.42
N ASN A 109 14.82 -0.33 -13.27
CA ASN A 109 15.80 -1.42 -13.37
C ASN A 109 16.96 -1.06 -14.26
N GLY A 110 16.97 0.08 -14.64
CA GLY A 110 17.88 0.39 -15.55
C GLY A 110 19.13 0.53 -15.49
N ASP A 111 18.40 0.32 -15.19
CA ASP A 111 18.76 0.62 -15.22
C ASP A 111 19.63 1.04 -15.30
#